data_55ca04526ab61a0014f9522f96e39b05
#
_entry.id   55ca04526ab61a0014f9522f96e39b05
#
_cell.length_a   1.000
_cell.length_b   1.000
_cell.length_c   1.000
_cell.angle_alpha   90.00
_cell.angle_beta   90.00
_cell.angle_gamma   90.00
#
_symmetry.space_group_name_H-M   'P 1'
#
loop_
_entity.id
_entity.type
_entity.pdbx_description
1 polymer ?
#
loop_
_entity_poly.entity_id
_entity_poly.type
_entity_poly.pdbx_seq_one_letter_code
_entity_poly.pdbx_strand_id
1 'polypeptide(L)'
;MKRLLGLFLIFVLCIGLTPSVDAYSNDLVQFIGDSYTQGYSSDGMIVGYNLWYVQACRKAHLKYTSASYGGVGFVKKSDGRTFSTLLDEGKGKRNAKYVVITGGYNDKDFSYKTIKNKVYETVKKAQTLYPKAKVYVGMTGDSVNKHFKTVIQAYKDGTKEAGGIYITNSENALNGNQSYFSSDGHHPNKYGQRALGETIGGYFMKCNNVPVYTKAASIKIGAGIYAVKNRHFINVTGLYDNYYMVNGIVDTSKTGIVENDGEYYKVDEGKVDTSYTGIWSYNDQQYYLTNGHTDKTMTGSIKANKTWYYVENGVVANKDTLMQIDDQWYYVHQGKMDKSYTGLVEYNGQNYYVVNGMVDFSKTGMIHLN
;
A
#
# COMPACT_ATOMS: atom_id res chain seq x y z
N MET A 1 -4.54 -49.71 49.41
CA MET A 1 -5.13 -48.40 49.06
C MET A 1 -4.11 -47.60 48.27
N LYS A 2 -4.19 -47.65 46.94
CA LYS A 2 -3.34 -46.84 46.04
C LYS A 2 -4.15 -45.67 45.53
N ARG A 3 -3.71 -44.43 45.90
CA ARG A 3 -4.33 -43.20 45.44
C ARG A 3 -3.83 -42.91 44.04
N LEU A 4 -4.73 -42.91 43.03
CA LEU A 4 -4.49 -42.38 41.71
C LEU A 4 -4.56 -40.86 41.78
N LEU A 5 -3.46 -40.19 41.46
CA LEU A 5 -3.42 -38.75 41.25
C LEU A 5 -3.79 -38.50 39.78
N GLY A 6 -4.99 -37.97 39.55
CA GLY A 6 -5.40 -37.52 38.22
C GLY A 6 -4.76 -36.17 37.89
N LEU A 7 -3.91 -36.16 36.81
CA LEU A 7 -3.39 -34.95 36.23
C LEU A 7 -4.50 -34.31 35.37
N PHE A 8 -5.08 -33.21 35.83
CA PHE A 8 -5.94 -32.37 35.01
C PHE A 8 -5.08 -31.49 34.10
N LEU A 9 -4.98 -31.84 32.84
CA LEU A 9 -4.39 -30.95 31.80
C LEU A 9 -5.42 -29.86 31.49
N ILE A 10 -5.17 -28.65 32.02
CA ILE A 10 -5.94 -27.46 31.62
C ILE A 10 -5.41 -27.04 30.24
N PHE A 11 -6.15 -27.34 29.20
CA PHE A 11 -5.97 -26.73 27.89
C PHE A 11 -6.43 -25.27 28.00
N VAL A 12 -5.48 -24.36 28.16
CA VAL A 12 -5.73 -22.94 27.97
C VAL A 12 -5.87 -22.72 26.48
N LEU A 13 -7.10 -22.69 25.99
CA LEU A 13 -7.44 -22.22 24.65
C LEU A 13 -7.09 -20.72 24.61
N CYS A 14 -5.91 -20.39 24.12
CA CYS A 14 -5.63 -19.03 23.68
C CYS A 14 -6.49 -18.76 22.45
N ILE A 15 -7.75 -18.36 22.71
CA ILE A 15 -8.55 -17.68 21.72
C ILE A 15 -7.82 -16.37 21.47
N GLY A 16 -7.02 -16.33 20.44
CA GLY A 16 -6.47 -15.09 19.89
C GLY A 16 -7.66 -14.22 19.52
N LEU A 17 -7.97 -13.26 20.40
CA LEU A 17 -8.81 -12.14 20.06
C LEU A 17 -8.04 -11.39 18.94
N THR A 18 -8.26 -11.79 17.68
CA THR A 18 -8.03 -10.90 16.58
C THR A 18 -8.90 -9.69 16.86
N PRO A 19 -8.33 -8.48 17.01
CA PRO A 19 -9.17 -7.30 17.16
C PRO A 19 -10.05 -7.27 15.91
N SER A 20 -11.37 -7.37 16.13
CA SER A 20 -12.34 -7.21 15.06
C SER A 20 -12.09 -5.85 14.42
N VAL A 21 -11.75 -5.84 13.12
CA VAL A 21 -11.46 -4.64 12.33
C VAL A 21 -12.74 -3.86 12.01
N ASP A 22 -13.73 -3.88 12.86
CA ASP A 22 -15.07 -3.31 12.64
C ASP A 22 -15.44 -2.17 13.58
N ALA A 23 -14.48 -1.34 13.95
CA ALA A 23 -14.82 -0.02 14.47
C ALA A 23 -14.59 1.04 13.38
N TYR A 24 -15.28 0.93 12.23
CA TYR A 24 -15.47 2.08 11.36
C TYR A 24 -16.21 3.14 12.17
N SER A 25 -15.55 4.23 12.52
CA SER A 25 -16.25 5.41 13.00
C SER A 25 -17.21 5.83 11.88
N ASN A 26 -18.52 5.81 12.14
CA ASN A 26 -19.51 6.34 11.19
C ASN A 26 -19.49 7.87 11.16
N ASP A 27 -18.47 8.48 11.75
CA ASP A 27 -18.35 9.91 11.88
C ASP A 27 -18.10 10.55 10.51
N LEU A 28 -18.91 11.57 10.22
CA LEU A 28 -18.87 12.29 8.96
C LEU A 28 -17.96 13.51 9.09
N VAL A 29 -17.09 13.69 8.10
CA VAL A 29 -16.30 14.90 7.90
C VAL A 29 -16.89 15.70 6.75
N GLN A 30 -17.16 16.98 6.97
CA GLN A 30 -17.44 17.96 5.92
C GLN A 30 -16.16 18.70 5.58
N PHE A 31 -15.67 18.54 4.37
CA PHE A 31 -14.54 19.32 3.85
C PHE A 31 -15.03 20.57 3.14
N ILE A 32 -14.32 21.67 3.39
CA ILE A 32 -14.46 22.95 2.69
C ILE A 32 -13.06 23.29 2.17
N GLY A 33 -12.95 23.61 0.88
CA GLY A 33 -11.62 23.87 0.34
C GLY A 33 -11.59 24.53 -1.02
N ASP A 34 -10.38 24.78 -1.49
CA ASP A 34 -10.07 25.41 -2.77
C ASP A 34 -9.78 24.37 -3.88
N SER A 35 -9.01 24.78 -4.90
CA SER A 35 -8.59 23.91 -6.01
C SER A 35 -7.85 22.64 -5.55
N TYR A 36 -7.11 22.68 -4.45
CA TYR A 36 -6.42 21.49 -3.90
C TYR A 36 -7.42 20.43 -3.42
N THR A 37 -8.48 20.87 -2.76
CA THR A 37 -9.58 19.99 -2.30
C THR A 37 -10.46 19.55 -3.46
N GLN A 38 -10.62 20.41 -4.49
CA GLN A 38 -11.34 20.07 -5.71
C GLN A 38 -10.60 19.01 -6.55
N GLY A 39 -9.30 18.88 -6.36
CA GLY A 39 -8.44 17.97 -7.12
C GLY A 39 -7.95 18.55 -8.44
N TYR A 40 -7.93 19.88 -8.56
CA TYR A 40 -7.38 20.52 -9.75
C TYR A 40 -5.87 20.25 -9.86
N SER A 41 -5.44 19.92 -11.07
CA SER A 41 -4.05 19.79 -11.48
C SER A 41 -3.96 20.20 -12.94
N SER A 42 -2.93 20.94 -13.33
CA SER A 42 -2.70 21.30 -14.74
C SER A 42 -2.44 20.10 -15.65
N ASP A 43 -2.04 18.96 -15.07
CA ASP A 43 -1.80 17.70 -15.79
C ASP A 43 -3.05 16.82 -15.89
N GLY A 44 -4.21 17.31 -15.43
CA GLY A 44 -5.49 16.65 -15.42
C GLY A 44 -6.11 16.51 -14.03
N MET A 45 -7.44 16.56 -13.99
CA MET A 45 -8.20 16.49 -12.72
C MET A 45 -7.89 15.19 -11.96
N ILE A 46 -7.61 15.33 -10.67
CA ILE A 46 -7.46 14.22 -9.74
C ILE A 46 -8.83 13.94 -9.12
N VAL A 47 -9.26 12.69 -9.17
CA VAL A 47 -10.61 12.29 -8.76
C VAL A 47 -10.62 11.06 -7.88
N GLY A 48 -11.74 10.82 -7.22
CA GLY A 48 -11.98 9.62 -6.44
C GLY A 48 -11.02 9.46 -5.26
N TYR A 49 -10.50 8.27 -5.06
CA TYR A 49 -9.62 7.96 -3.94
C TYR A 49 -8.20 8.55 -4.05
N ASN A 50 -7.86 9.20 -5.15
CA ASN A 50 -6.62 9.96 -5.27
C ASN A 50 -6.70 11.35 -4.65
N LEU A 51 -7.88 11.84 -4.30
CA LEU A 51 -8.06 13.09 -3.59
C LEU A 51 -7.55 12.98 -2.15
N TRP A 52 -6.81 13.98 -1.69
CA TRP A 52 -6.16 13.99 -0.38
C TRP A 52 -7.15 13.75 0.78
N TYR A 53 -8.32 14.39 0.77
CA TYR A 53 -9.29 14.25 1.84
C TYR A 53 -9.97 12.87 1.85
N VAL A 54 -10.12 12.25 0.67
CA VAL A 54 -10.60 10.88 0.57
C VAL A 54 -9.58 9.93 1.19
N GLN A 55 -8.29 10.11 0.87
CA GLN A 55 -7.20 9.34 1.46
C GLN A 55 -7.11 9.55 2.98
N ALA A 56 -7.22 10.81 3.45
CA ALA A 56 -7.22 11.15 4.87
C ALA A 56 -8.35 10.45 5.64
N CYS A 57 -9.57 10.49 5.10
CA CYS A 57 -10.73 9.85 5.71
C CYS A 57 -10.63 8.32 5.68
N ARG A 58 -10.15 7.74 4.60
CA ARG A 58 -9.91 6.29 4.53
C ARG A 58 -8.89 5.84 5.56
N LYS A 59 -7.79 6.59 5.70
CA LYS A 59 -6.76 6.34 6.72
C LYS A 59 -7.32 6.40 8.15
N ALA A 60 -8.24 7.34 8.41
CA ALA A 60 -8.83 7.55 9.73
C ALA A 60 -10.17 6.83 9.94
N HIS A 61 -10.60 5.99 9.00
CA HIS A 61 -11.89 5.28 9.03
C HIS A 61 -13.10 6.21 9.21
N LEU A 62 -13.12 7.32 8.48
CA LEU A 62 -14.17 8.34 8.52
C LEU A 62 -14.98 8.37 7.21
N LYS A 63 -16.25 8.78 7.32
CA LYS A 63 -17.06 9.17 6.15
C LYS A 63 -16.75 10.61 5.77
N TYR A 64 -16.97 10.97 4.51
CA TYR A 64 -16.68 12.32 4.03
C TYR A 64 -17.74 12.85 3.08
N THR A 65 -17.82 14.17 3.05
CA THR A 65 -18.45 14.97 2.00
C THR A 65 -17.62 16.23 1.80
N SER A 66 -17.68 16.84 0.62
CA SER A 66 -16.92 18.05 0.35
C SER A 66 -17.76 19.10 -0.38
N ALA A 67 -17.46 20.38 -0.12
CA ALA A 67 -17.82 21.53 -0.93
C ALA A 67 -16.53 22.29 -1.19
N SER A 68 -16.10 22.36 -2.45
CA SER A 68 -14.82 22.95 -2.86
C SER A 68 -14.96 23.68 -4.17
N TYR A 69 -14.20 24.78 -4.33
CA TYR A 69 -14.20 25.58 -5.54
C TYR A 69 -12.81 26.19 -5.78
N GLY A 70 -12.35 26.15 -7.02
CA GLY A 70 -11.04 26.66 -7.39
C GLY A 70 -10.92 28.17 -7.16
N GLY A 71 -9.74 28.61 -6.68
CA GLY A 71 -9.44 30.04 -6.51
C GLY A 71 -10.06 30.72 -5.28
N VAL A 72 -10.82 30.00 -4.44
CA VAL A 72 -11.40 30.56 -3.20
C VAL A 72 -10.43 30.52 -2.03
N GLY A 73 -10.66 31.38 -1.04
CA GLY A 73 -9.99 31.43 0.24
C GLY A 73 -10.94 31.88 1.35
N PHE A 74 -10.38 32.18 2.52
CA PHE A 74 -11.16 32.88 3.55
C PHE A 74 -11.52 34.30 3.12
N VAL A 75 -10.61 34.99 2.42
CA VAL A 75 -10.75 36.34 1.91
C VAL A 75 -10.98 36.35 0.41
N LYS A 76 -10.17 35.59 -0.34
CA LYS A 76 -10.22 35.54 -1.80
C LYS A 76 -11.56 35.01 -2.28
N LYS A 77 -12.20 35.76 -3.18
CA LYS A 77 -13.40 35.34 -3.88
C LYS A 77 -13.09 34.78 -5.26
N SER A 78 -13.83 33.76 -5.66
CA SER A 78 -13.89 33.25 -7.03
C SER A 78 -15.35 32.94 -7.35
N ASP A 79 -15.90 33.52 -8.41
CA ASP A 79 -17.33 33.48 -8.79
C ASP A 79 -18.29 33.79 -7.61
N GLY A 80 -17.96 34.83 -6.83
CA GLY A 80 -18.74 35.23 -5.65
C GLY A 80 -18.55 34.32 -4.42
N ARG A 81 -17.85 33.22 -4.54
CA ARG A 81 -17.63 32.23 -3.47
C ARG A 81 -16.39 32.52 -2.63
N THR A 82 -16.47 32.12 -1.38
CA THR A 82 -15.36 32.02 -0.39
C THR A 82 -15.56 30.75 0.42
N PHE A 83 -14.65 30.40 1.31
CA PHE A 83 -14.88 29.28 2.24
C PHE A 83 -16.15 29.48 3.08
N SER A 84 -16.46 30.73 3.43
CA SER A 84 -17.66 31.03 4.21
C SER A 84 -18.97 30.75 3.42
N THR A 85 -19.01 30.98 2.11
CA THR A 85 -20.19 30.64 1.28
C THR A 85 -20.26 29.14 0.99
N LEU A 86 -19.12 28.46 0.83
CA LEU A 86 -19.09 27.00 0.65
C LEU A 86 -19.61 26.24 1.85
N LEU A 87 -19.55 26.80 3.07
CA LEU A 87 -20.22 26.23 4.25
C LEU A 87 -21.72 26.09 4.06
N ASP A 88 -22.36 27.02 3.34
CA ASP A 88 -23.79 26.97 3.04
C ASP A 88 -24.12 25.84 2.04
N GLU A 89 -23.18 25.51 1.15
CA GLU A 89 -23.30 24.44 0.16
C GLU A 89 -23.02 23.05 0.74
N GLY A 90 -22.40 22.96 1.91
CA GLY A 90 -22.02 21.71 2.55
C GLY A 90 -23.20 20.82 2.89
N LYS A 91 -23.11 19.54 2.54
CA LYS A 91 -24.17 18.53 2.73
C LYS A 91 -24.19 17.92 4.14
N GLY A 92 -23.11 18.08 4.91
CA GLY A 92 -22.92 17.45 6.23
C GLY A 92 -23.53 18.21 7.43
N LYS A 93 -24.27 19.30 7.24
CA LYS A 93 -24.68 20.26 8.28
C LYS A 93 -25.26 19.63 9.56
N ARG A 94 -26.08 18.61 9.44
CA ARG A 94 -26.78 18.03 10.61
C ARG A 94 -26.01 16.91 11.30
N ASN A 95 -25.14 16.22 10.56
CA ASN A 95 -24.55 14.95 10.98
C ASN A 95 -23.02 14.95 11.04
N ALA A 96 -22.36 16.01 10.50
CA ALA A 96 -20.91 16.08 10.54
C ALA A 96 -20.43 16.18 11.98
N LYS A 97 -19.47 15.34 12.36
CA LYS A 97 -18.73 15.41 13.61
C LYS A 97 -17.49 16.30 13.48
N TYR A 98 -17.05 16.49 12.25
CA TYR A 98 -15.90 17.33 11.92
C TYR A 98 -16.22 18.20 10.71
N VAL A 99 -15.83 19.47 10.79
CA VAL A 99 -15.72 20.38 9.64
C VAL A 99 -14.26 20.71 9.45
N VAL A 100 -13.75 20.53 8.26
CA VAL A 100 -12.33 20.76 7.92
C VAL A 100 -12.27 21.79 6.80
N ILE A 101 -11.69 22.93 7.07
CA ILE A 101 -11.51 24.03 6.12
C ILE A 101 -10.04 24.12 5.76
N THR A 102 -9.70 23.94 4.48
CA THR A 102 -8.31 23.93 4.03
C THR A 102 -8.09 24.78 2.81
N GLY A 103 -6.94 25.45 2.78
CA GLY A 103 -6.47 26.27 1.67
C GLY A 103 -5.28 27.10 2.07
N GLY A 104 -5.15 28.29 1.48
CA GLY A 104 -4.15 29.27 1.89
C GLY A 104 -3.42 29.92 0.74
N TYR A 105 -3.21 29.22 -0.37
CA TYR A 105 -2.52 29.81 -1.53
C TYR A 105 -3.23 31.08 -2.04
N ASN A 106 -4.54 31.08 -2.08
CA ASN A 106 -5.34 32.16 -2.63
C ASN A 106 -5.42 33.39 -1.72
N ASP A 107 -5.11 33.26 -0.43
CA ASP A 107 -5.12 34.36 0.53
C ASP A 107 -3.78 35.06 0.70
N LYS A 108 -2.73 34.68 -0.04
CA LYS A 108 -1.34 35.15 0.15
C LYS A 108 -1.14 36.65 0.01
N ASP A 109 -1.99 37.33 -0.75
CA ASP A 109 -1.85 38.75 -1.07
C ASP A 109 -2.64 39.66 -0.11
N PHE A 110 -3.33 39.08 0.89
CA PHE A 110 -4.08 39.86 1.86
C PHE A 110 -3.31 40.07 3.16
N SER A 111 -3.69 41.14 3.90
CA SER A 111 -3.05 41.44 5.17
C SER A 111 -3.35 40.39 6.24
N TYR A 112 -2.43 40.20 7.17
CA TYR A 112 -2.62 39.35 8.35
C TYR A 112 -3.96 39.61 9.06
N LYS A 113 -4.28 40.92 9.34
CA LYS A 113 -5.51 41.31 10.02
C LYS A 113 -6.75 40.88 9.25
N THR A 114 -6.75 41.10 7.95
CA THR A 114 -7.89 40.76 7.08
C THR A 114 -8.11 39.24 7.07
N ILE A 115 -7.04 38.46 6.87
CA ILE A 115 -7.13 37.02 6.85
C ILE A 115 -7.60 36.48 8.22
N LYS A 116 -6.95 36.91 9.31
CA LYS A 116 -7.28 36.49 10.67
C LYS A 116 -8.75 36.70 11.00
N ASN A 117 -9.28 37.91 10.69
CA ASN A 117 -10.68 38.23 10.94
C ASN A 117 -11.62 37.32 10.11
N LYS A 118 -11.31 37.07 8.83
CA LYS A 118 -12.14 36.21 7.98
C LYS A 118 -12.07 34.73 8.37
N VAL A 119 -10.93 34.26 8.87
CA VAL A 119 -10.82 32.95 9.49
C VAL A 119 -11.74 32.86 10.71
N TYR A 120 -11.64 33.83 11.63
CA TYR A 120 -12.49 33.91 12.82
C TYR A 120 -13.98 33.85 12.46
N GLU A 121 -14.44 34.75 11.58
CA GLU A 121 -15.84 34.82 11.15
C GLU A 121 -16.31 33.48 10.51
N THR A 122 -15.48 32.87 9.67
CA THR A 122 -15.82 31.63 8.98
C THR A 122 -15.88 30.44 9.94
N VAL A 123 -14.96 30.36 10.89
CA VAL A 123 -14.98 29.31 11.95
C VAL A 123 -16.23 29.45 12.81
N LYS A 124 -16.60 30.68 13.22
CA LYS A 124 -17.84 30.94 13.97
C LYS A 124 -19.08 30.53 13.19
N LYS A 125 -19.12 30.87 11.91
CA LYS A 125 -20.22 30.44 11.01
C LYS A 125 -20.29 28.90 10.91
N ALA A 126 -19.13 28.23 10.77
CA ALA A 126 -19.08 26.77 10.72
C ALA A 126 -19.63 26.15 12.02
N GLN A 127 -19.26 26.68 13.19
CA GLN A 127 -19.78 26.22 14.48
C GLN A 127 -21.31 26.38 14.60
N THR A 128 -21.86 27.46 14.03
CA THR A 128 -23.33 27.68 13.98
C THR A 128 -24.03 26.71 13.03
N LEU A 129 -23.50 26.53 11.82
CA LEU A 129 -24.11 25.65 10.80
C LEU A 129 -23.95 24.16 11.09
N TYR A 130 -22.91 23.79 11.82
CA TYR A 130 -22.55 22.42 12.17
C TYR A 130 -22.39 22.26 13.68
N PRO A 131 -23.47 22.37 14.45
CA PRO A 131 -23.41 22.53 15.92
C PRO A 131 -22.84 21.30 16.67
N LYS A 132 -22.81 20.15 16.02
CA LYS A 132 -22.24 18.91 16.57
C LYS A 132 -20.78 18.70 16.17
N ALA A 133 -20.25 19.54 15.28
CA ALA A 133 -18.93 19.35 14.69
C ALA A 133 -17.83 20.11 15.46
N LYS A 134 -16.67 19.48 15.56
CA LYS A 134 -15.42 20.19 15.83
C LYS A 134 -14.94 20.82 14.53
N VAL A 135 -14.59 22.11 14.57
CA VAL A 135 -14.12 22.84 13.38
C VAL A 135 -12.60 22.88 13.36
N TYR A 136 -12.04 22.38 12.27
CA TYR A 136 -10.61 22.32 12.01
C TYR A 136 -10.25 23.24 10.85
N VAL A 137 -9.10 23.89 10.94
CA VAL A 137 -8.53 24.69 9.85
C VAL A 137 -7.11 24.19 9.55
N GLY A 138 -6.81 23.99 8.29
CA GLY A 138 -5.49 23.60 7.83
C GLY A 138 -5.00 24.47 6.68
N MET A 139 -3.71 24.75 6.67
CA MET A 139 -3.01 25.36 5.54
C MET A 139 -2.47 24.25 4.65
N THR A 140 -2.84 24.23 3.38
CA THR A 140 -2.41 23.21 2.41
C THR A 140 -1.47 23.75 1.33
N GLY A 141 -1.17 25.03 1.34
CA GLY A 141 -0.21 25.65 0.44
C GLY A 141 1.23 25.31 0.80
N ASP A 142 2.16 25.71 -0.05
CA ASP A 142 3.60 25.51 0.16
C ASP A 142 4.15 26.47 1.23
N SER A 143 4.63 25.92 2.33
CA SER A 143 5.15 26.67 3.46
C SER A 143 6.55 27.29 3.24
N VAL A 144 7.25 26.86 2.20
CA VAL A 144 8.64 27.31 1.93
C VAL A 144 8.70 28.74 1.46
N ASN A 145 7.65 29.24 0.85
CA ASN A 145 7.58 30.62 0.38
C ASN A 145 7.35 31.58 1.54
N LYS A 146 8.18 32.64 1.66
CA LYS A 146 8.08 33.66 2.71
C LYS A 146 6.70 34.31 2.83
N HIS A 147 5.97 34.44 1.74
CA HIS A 147 4.61 35.01 1.70
C HIS A 147 3.61 34.21 2.53
N PHE A 148 3.81 32.90 2.70
CA PHE A 148 2.87 32.09 3.45
C PHE A 148 3.03 32.15 4.97
N LYS A 149 4.12 32.69 5.50
CA LYS A 149 4.28 32.87 6.95
C LYS A 149 3.15 33.71 7.55
N THR A 150 2.77 34.79 6.87
CA THR A 150 1.66 35.67 7.28
C THR A 150 0.32 34.92 7.23
N VAL A 151 0.07 34.16 6.17
CA VAL A 151 -1.16 33.36 6.01
C VAL A 151 -1.25 32.28 7.09
N ILE A 152 -0.18 31.53 7.30
CA ILE A 152 -0.11 30.48 8.32
C ILE A 152 -0.41 31.04 9.71
N GLN A 153 0.22 32.16 10.06
CA GLN A 153 0.03 32.78 11.36
C GLN A 153 -1.40 33.28 11.53
N ALA A 154 -1.95 33.94 10.50
CA ALA A 154 -3.32 34.42 10.52
C ALA A 154 -4.35 33.28 10.64
N TYR A 155 -4.09 32.15 9.98
CA TYR A 155 -4.94 30.96 10.08
C TYR A 155 -4.90 30.37 11.50
N LYS A 156 -3.69 30.25 12.08
CA LYS A 156 -3.51 29.76 13.45
C LYS A 156 -4.25 30.65 14.47
N ASP A 157 -4.03 31.93 14.40
CA ASP A 157 -4.56 32.88 15.39
C ASP A 157 -6.08 33.07 15.24
N GLY A 158 -6.60 33.25 14.01
CA GLY A 158 -8.03 33.37 13.78
C GLY A 158 -8.79 32.10 14.19
N THR A 159 -8.22 30.93 13.91
CA THR A 159 -8.79 29.65 14.32
C THR A 159 -8.85 29.51 15.84
N LYS A 160 -7.74 29.80 16.51
CA LYS A 160 -7.64 29.71 17.98
C LYS A 160 -8.62 30.68 18.66
N GLU A 161 -8.65 31.92 18.20
CA GLU A 161 -9.53 32.95 18.74
C GLU A 161 -11.01 32.60 18.58
N ALA A 162 -11.37 31.95 17.48
CA ALA A 162 -12.73 31.47 17.24
C ALA A 162 -13.10 30.20 18.04
N GLY A 163 -12.14 29.57 18.72
CA GLY A 163 -12.33 28.29 19.41
C GLY A 163 -12.34 27.08 18.48
N GLY A 164 -11.76 27.21 17.29
CA GLY A 164 -11.49 26.12 16.37
C GLY A 164 -10.15 25.42 16.66
N ILE A 165 -9.80 24.43 15.89
CA ILE A 165 -8.60 23.62 16.01
C ILE A 165 -7.75 23.76 14.76
N TYR A 166 -6.53 24.26 14.89
CA TYR A 166 -5.59 24.28 13.77
C TYR A 166 -4.90 22.91 13.59
N ILE A 167 -4.90 22.40 12.36
CA ILE A 167 -4.24 21.14 12.01
C ILE A 167 -2.73 21.39 11.91
N THR A 168 -2.00 21.08 12.96
CA THR A 168 -0.53 21.27 13.02
C THR A 168 0.16 20.45 11.94
N ASN A 169 1.19 21.04 11.33
CA ASN A 169 1.97 20.48 10.22
C ASN A 169 1.24 20.35 8.88
N SER A 170 -0.05 20.75 8.78
CA SER A 170 -0.73 20.77 7.47
C SER A 170 0.01 21.66 6.47
N GLU A 171 0.62 22.76 6.95
CA GLU A 171 1.44 23.70 6.17
C GLU A 171 2.75 23.09 5.63
N ASN A 172 3.21 22.00 6.20
CA ASN A 172 4.45 21.32 5.82
C ASN A 172 4.20 20.07 4.97
N ALA A 173 2.95 19.76 4.63
CA ALA A 173 2.61 18.52 3.95
C ALA A 173 3.29 18.39 2.57
N LEU A 174 3.41 19.48 1.84
CA LEU A 174 4.07 19.53 0.53
C LEU A 174 5.54 19.92 0.62
N ASN A 175 5.94 20.66 1.67
CA ASN A 175 7.31 21.02 2.06
C ASN A 175 8.24 21.42 0.90
N GLY A 176 7.71 22.16 -0.09
CA GLY A 176 8.49 22.63 -1.25
C GLY A 176 9.02 21.54 -2.18
N ASN A 177 8.57 20.30 -2.03
CA ASN A 177 8.99 19.21 -2.88
C ASN A 177 8.38 19.35 -4.28
N GLN A 178 9.19 19.76 -5.26
CA GLN A 178 8.76 20.00 -6.62
C GLN A 178 8.09 18.78 -7.28
N SER A 179 8.46 17.56 -6.87
CA SER A 179 7.83 16.33 -7.39
C SER A 179 6.38 16.15 -6.96
N TYR A 180 5.89 16.95 -6.01
CA TYR A 180 4.51 16.93 -5.54
C TYR A 180 3.57 17.86 -6.32
N PHE A 181 4.13 18.68 -7.21
CA PHE A 181 3.34 19.64 -7.99
C PHE A 181 3.17 19.20 -9.43
N SER A 182 2.10 19.64 -10.04
CA SER A 182 1.84 19.53 -11.47
C SER A 182 2.70 20.51 -12.26
N SER A 183 2.59 20.51 -13.57
CA SER A 183 3.41 21.33 -14.47
C SER A 183 3.31 22.83 -14.23
N ASP A 184 2.25 23.33 -13.58
CA ASP A 184 2.10 24.73 -13.18
C ASP A 184 2.92 25.13 -11.93
N GLY A 185 3.54 24.17 -11.27
CA GLY A 185 4.45 24.39 -10.13
C GLY A 185 3.78 24.74 -8.80
N HIS A 186 2.42 24.71 -8.73
CA HIS A 186 1.72 25.05 -7.48
C HIS A 186 0.52 24.19 -7.15
N HIS A 187 -0.18 23.57 -8.10
CA HIS A 187 -1.22 22.60 -7.78
C HIS A 187 -0.63 21.23 -7.51
N PRO A 188 -1.09 20.54 -6.47
CA PRO A 188 -0.56 19.22 -6.16
C PRO A 188 -0.97 18.21 -7.24
N ASN A 189 0.02 17.44 -7.72
CA ASN A 189 -0.23 16.26 -8.53
C ASN A 189 -0.67 15.09 -7.64
N LYS A 190 -0.81 13.88 -8.20
CA LYS A 190 -1.23 12.69 -7.43
C LYS A 190 -0.33 12.40 -6.21
N TYR A 191 0.96 12.71 -6.28
CA TYR A 191 1.89 12.53 -5.16
C TYR A 191 1.72 13.59 -4.09
N GLY A 192 1.47 14.85 -4.49
CA GLY A 192 1.14 15.94 -3.58
C GLY A 192 -0.20 15.72 -2.89
N GLN A 193 -1.22 15.26 -3.61
CA GLN A 193 -2.49 14.88 -3.02
C GLN A 193 -2.31 13.77 -1.97
N ARG A 194 -1.43 12.83 -2.23
CA ARG A 194 -1.11 11.77 -1.28
C ARG A 194 -0.41 12.32 -0.04
N ALA A 195 0.59 13.19 -0.19
CA ALA A 195 1.31 13.80 0.93
C ALA A 195 0.38 14.58 1.86
N LEU A 196 -0.58 15.34 1.30
CA LEU A 196 -1.65 16.00 2.04
C LEU A 196 -2.53 14.99 2.80
N GLY A 197 -2.95 13.92 2.11
CA GLY A 197 -3.77 12.84 2.69
C GLY A 197 -3.07 12.13 3.85
N GLU A 198 -1.79 11.88 3.74
CA GLU A 198 -0.97 11.27 4.81
C GLU A 198 -0.86 12.18 6.03
N THR A 199 -0.54 13.45 5.82
CA THR A 199 -0.36 14.42 6.90
C THR A 199 -1.65 14.65 7.67
N ILE A 200 -2.73 14.97 6.97
CA ILE A 200 -4.03 15.29 7.58
C ILE A 200 -4.72 14.03 8.11
N GLY A 201 -4.62 12.91 7.36
CA GLY A 201 -5.12 11.61 7.83
C GLY A 201 -4.41 11.11 9.08
N GLY A 202 -3.09 11.29 9.16
CA GLY A 202 -2.31 11.00 10.38
C GLY A 202 -2.77 11.82 11.60
N TYR A 203 -3.12 13.08 11.39
CA TYR A 203 -3.71 13.92 12.42
C TYR A 203 -5.04 13.37 12.92
N PHE A 204 -5.95 12.97 12.03
CA PHE A 204 -7.24 12.37 12.40
C PHE A 204 -7.09 11.02 13.09
N MET A 205 -6.16 10.17 12.68
CA MET A 205 -5.87 8.91 13.38
C MET A 205 -5.49 9.17 14.83
N LYS A 206 -4.64 10.15 15.08
CA LYS A 206 -4.25 10.54 16.44
C LYS A 206 -5.44 11.05 17.26
N CYS A 207 -6.30 11.87 16.66
CA CYS A 207 -7.47 12.45 17.34
C CYS A 207 -8.56 11.41 17.65
N ASN A 208 -8.65 10.32 16.87
CA ASN A 208 -9.70 9.30 17.00
C ASN A 208 -9.21 7.99 17.62
N ASN A 209 -8.00 7.96 18.19
CA ASN A 209 -7.38 6.75 18.76
C ASN A 209 -7.41 5.54 17.82
N VAL A 210 -7.24 5.77 16.52
CA VAL A 210 -7.16 4.67 15.54
C VAL A 210 -5.94 3.82 15.87
N PRO A 211 -6.04 2.47 15.83
CA PRO A 211 -4.94 1.58 16.15
C PRO A 211 -3.67 1.92 15.38
N VAL A 212 -2.55 1.83 16.08
CA VAL A 212 -1.24 2.22 15.57
C VAL A 212 -0.55 1.00 15.00
N TYR A 213 -0.31 1.00 13.71
CA TYR A 213 0.56 0.02 13.07
C TYR A 213 2.01 0.45 13.25
N THR A 214 2.69 -0.05 14.29
CA THR A 214 4.11 0.22 14.55
C THR A 214 5.04 -0.62 13.68
N LYS A 215 4.54 -1.77 13.19
CA LYS A 215 5.26 -2.64 12.25
C LYS A 215 4.91 -2.30 10.80
N ALA A 216 5.80 -2.69 9.89
CA ALA A 216 5.50 -2.71 8.46
C ALA A 216 4.31 -3.67 8.21
N ALA A 217 3.28 -3.20 7.56
CA ALA A 217 2.08 -3.98 7.29
C ALA A 217 1.33 -3.45 6.07
N SER A 218 0.51 -4.29 5.47
CA SER A 218 -0.51 -3.87 4.53
C SER A 218 -1.86 -3.74 5.24
N ILE A 219 -2.59 -2.68 4.99
CA ILE A 219 -3.93 -2.48 5.55
C ILE A 219 -4.96 -2.31 4.44
N LYS A 220 -6.10 -2.97 4.61
CA LYS A 220 -7.23 -2.82 3.69
C LYS A 220 -8.10 -1.65 4.12
N ILE A 221 -8.33 -0.70 3.20
CA ILE A 221 -9.22 0.44 3.43
C ILE A 221 -10.17 0.54 2.25
N GLY A 222 -11.44 0.21 2.46
CA GLY A 222 -12.42 0.08 1.38
C GLY A 222 -12.00 -1.00 0.37
N ALA A 223 -11.93 -0.65 -0.91
CA ALA A 223 -11.47 -1.56 -1.97
C ALA A 223 -9.94 -1.60 -2.12
N GLY A 224 -9.18 -0.69 -1.48
CA GLY A 224 -7.73 -0.61 -1.62
C GLY A 224 -6.98 -1.29 -0.47
N ILE A 225 -5.78 -1.80 -0.77
CA ILE A 225 -4.81 -2.28 0.22
C ILE A 225 -3.59 -1.36 0.13
N TYR A 226 -3.12 -0.88 1.27
CA TYR A 226 -2.11 0.18 1.37
C TYR A 226 -0.94 -0.27 2.25
N ALA A 227 0.27 0.05 1.83
CA ALA A 227 1.46 -0.15 2.64
C ALA A 227 1.56 0.91 3.75
N VAL A 228 1.75 0.47 4.99
CA VAL A 228 1.89 1.34 6.16
C VAL A 228 3.10 0.94 7.00
N LYS A 229 3.76 1.95 7.57
CA LYS A 229 4.84 1.78 8.55
C LYS A 229 4.81 2.96 9.53
N ASN A 230 4.95 2.69 10.82
CA ASN A 230 4.97 3.75 11.86
C ASN A 230 3.82 4.75 11.75
N ARG A 231 2.60 4.28 11.52
CA ARG A 231 1.38 5.10 11.34
C ARG A 231 1.29 5.88 10.03
N HIS A 232 2.24 5.74 9.13
CA HIS A 232 2.24 6.47 7.87
C HIS A 232 2.02 5.51 6.70
N PHE A 233 1.32 5.96 5.68
CA PHE A 233 1.41 5.33 4.38
C PHE A 233 2.82 5.51 3.87
N ILE A 234 3.38 4.43 3.36
CA ILE A 234 4.71 4.48 2.74
C ILE A 234 4.59 4.36 1.23
N ASN A 235 5.46 5.10 0.55
CA ASN A 235 5.58 5.03 -0.89
C ASN A 235 6.56 3.91 -1.24
N VAL A 236 6.04 2.71 -1.42
CA VAL A 236 6.82 1.53 -1.83
C VAL A 236 6.31 1.04 -3.18
N THR A 237 7.23 0.68 -4.07
CA THR A 237 6.95 -0.05 -5.30
C THR A 237 7.72 -1.35 -5.26
N GLY A 238 7.05 -2.48 -5.50
CA GLY A 238 7.59 -3.82 -5.32
C GLY A 238 6.78 -4.62 -4.31
N LEU A 239 7.32 -5.76 -3.89
CA LEU A 239 6.66 -6.60 -2.89
C LEU A 239 6.76 -5.98 -1.49
N TYR A 240 5.63 -5.96 -0.81
CA TYR A 240 5.51 -5.52 0.56
C TYR A 240 4.37 -6.26 1.25
N ASP A 241 4.69 -6.97 2.34
CA ASP A 241 3.71 -7.71 3.14
C ASP A 241 2.80 -8.63 2.28
N ASN A 242 3.40 -9.43 1.40
CA ASN A 242 2.74 -10.33 0.45
C ASN A 242 1.87 -9.67 -0.63
N TYR A 243 2.05 -8.37 -0.88
CA TYR A 243 1.36 -7.65 -1.95
C TYR A 243 2.35 -6.92 -2.85
N TYR A 244 2.08 -6.91 -4.14
CA TYR A 244 2.79 -6.06 -5.09
C TYR A 244 2.19 -4.66 -5.05
N MET A 245 3.00 -3.72 -4.60
CA MET A 245 2.61 -2.33 -4.42
C MET A 245 3.16 -1.47 -5.55
N VAL A 246 2.37 -0.48 -5.96
CA VAL A 246 2.83 0.64 -6.79
C VAL A 246 2.51 1.92 -6.02
N ASN A 247 3.55 2.69 -5.68
CA ASN A 247 3.39 3.89 -4.85
C ASN A 247 2.63 3.62 -3.54
N GLY A 248 2.88 2.45 -2.91
CA GLY A 248 2.30 2.04 -1.64
C GLY A 248 0.83 1.62 -1.68
N ILE A 249 0.28 1.36 -2.85
CA ILE A 249 -1.06 0.82 -3.06
C ILE A 249 -0.92 -0.47 -3.84
N VAL A 250 -1.69 -1.50 -3.48
CA VAL A 250 -1.69 -2.77 -4.22
C VAL A 250 -2.11 -2.53 -5.66
N ASP A 251 -1.29 -3.00 -6.58
CA ASP A 251 -1.60 -3.05 -8.00
C ASP A 251 -2.30 -4.38 -8.33
N THR A 252 -3.61 -4.36 -8.33
CA THR A 252 -4.42 -5.55 -8.64
C THR A 252 -4.38 -5.98 -10.11
N SER A 253 -3.77 -5.19 -10.99
CA SER A 253 -3.52 -5.59 -12.37
C SER A 253 -2.29 -6.50 -12.52
N LYS A 254 -1.44 -6.55 -11.48
CA LYS A 254 -0.22 -7.33 -11.50
C LYS A 254 -0.51 -8.80 -11.28
N THR A 255 -0.25 -9.61 -12.31
CA THR A 255 -0.30 -11.09 -12.27
C THR A 255 0.96 -11.64 -12.95
N GLY A 256 1.50 -12.74 -12.44
CA GLY A 256 2.73 -13.36 -12.95
C GLY A 256 3.87 -13.36 -11.92
N ILE A 257 5.10 -13.38 -12.40
CA ILE A 257 6.28 -13.35 -11.53
C ILE A 257 6.74 -11.91 -11.27
N VAL A 258 7.14 -11.66 -10.04
CA VAL A 258 7.84 -10.45 -9.64
C VAL A 258 9.14 -10.84 -8.93
N GLU A 259 10.19 -10.07 -9.19
CA GLU A 259 11.44 -10.18 -8.48
C GLU A 259 11.47 -9.20 -7.31
N ASN A 260 11.95 -9.66 -6.18
CA ASN A 260 12.20 -8.81 -5.02
C ASN A 260 13.39 -9.36 -4.22
N ASP A 261 14.44 -8.56 -4.08
CA ASP A 261 15.67 -8.90 -3.36
C ASP A 261 16.33 -10.20 -3.86
N GLY A 262 16.29 -10.44 -5.18
CA GLY A 262 16.85 -11.63 -5.82
C GLY A 262 16.05 -12.92 -5.61
N GLU A 263 14.83 -12.81 -5.14
CA GLU A 263 13.85 -13.90 -5.06
C GLU A 263 12.67 -13.64 -6.01
N TYR A 264 12.06 -14.71 -6.50
CA TYR A 264 10.92 -14.63 -7.41
C TYR A 264 9.66 -15.06 -6.70
N TYR A 265 8.61 -14.29 -6.91
CA TYR A 265 7.30 -14.49 -6.29
C TYR A 265 6.21 -14.58 -7.35
N LYS A 266 5.35 -15.57 -7.24
CA LYS A 266 4.14 -15.63 -8.05
C LYS A 266 3.06 -14.77 -7.44
N VAL A 267 2.61 -13.77 -8.19
CA VAL A 267 1.56 -12.83 -7.79
C VAL A 267 0.32 -13.06 -8.64
N ASP A 268 -0.83 -12.97 -8.02
CA ASP A 268 -2.12 -12.98 -8.68
C ASP A 268 -2.96 -11.81 -8.16
N GLU A 269 -3.46 -10.98 -9.08
CA GLU A 269 -4.19 -9.74 -8.75
C GLU A 269 -3.50 -8.90 -7.65
N GLY A 270 -2.18 -8.78 -7.74
CA GLY A 270 -1.36 -8.01 -6.81
C GLY A 270 -1.06 -8.68 -5.48
N LYS A 271 -1.47 -9.93 -5.25
CA LYS A 271 -1.20 -10.69 -4.03
C LYS A 271 -0.31 -11.88 -4.32
N VAL A 272 0.65 -12.18 -3.44
CA VAL A 272 1.44 -13.42 -3.54
C VAL A 272 0.52 -14.62 -3.41
N ASP A 273 0.55 -15.50 -4.39
CA ASP A 273 -0.23 -16.74 -4.42
C ASP A 273 0.46 -17.81 -3.56
N THR A 274 0.25 -17.74 -2.27
CA THR A 274 0.84 -18.68 -1.30
C THR A 274 0.30 -20.11 -1.42
N SER A 275 -0.71 -20.36 -2.24
CA SER A 275 -1.21 -21.70 -2.53
C SER A 275 -0.41 -22.40 -3.61
N TYR A 276 0.38 -21.65 -4.39
CA TYR A 276 1.13 -22.21 -5.51
C TYR A 276 2.41 -22.91 -5.03
N THR A 277 2.57 -24.14 -5.44
CA THR A 277 3.83 -24.91 -5.34
C THR A 277 4.05 -25.64 -6.67
N GLY A 278 5.21 -25.46 -7.29
CA GLY A 278 5.52 -26.08 -8.57
C GLY A 278 6.62 -25.37 -9.35
N ILE A 279 6.74 -25.72 -10.63
CA ILE A 279 7.70 -25.09 -11.55
C ILE A 279 7.04 -23.91 -12.25
N TRP A 280 7.73 -22.78 -12.28
CA TRP A 280 7.36 -21.60 -13.04
C TRP A 280 8.48 -21.13 -13.95
N SER A 281 8.15 -20.75 -15.19
CA SER A 281 9.13 -20.22 -16.17
C SER A 281 9.11 -18.69 -16.16
N TYR A 282 10.32 -18.11 -16.09
CA TYR A 282 10.50 -16.67 -16.18
C TYR A 282 11.88 -16.36 -16.78
N ASN A 283 11.95 -15.49 -17.80
CA ASN A 283 13.17 -15.11 -18.50
C ASN A 283 14.01 -16.34 -18.93
N ASP A 284 13.38 -17.27 -19.65
CA ASP A 284 13.99 -18.51 -20.16
C ASP A 284 14.57 -19.45 -19.10
N GLN A 285 14.35 -19.16 -17.83
CA GLN A 285 14.73 -20.01 -16.71
C GLN A 285 13.49 -20.57 -16.02
N GLN A 286 13.60 -21.79 -15.48
CA GLN A 286 12.55 -22.42 -14.70
C GLN A 286 12.95 -22.44 -13.21
N TYR A 287 12.01 -22.03 -12.36
CA TYR A 287 12.20 -21.94 -10.92
C TYR A 287 11.21 -22.85 -10.20
N TYR A 288 11.65 -23.48 -9.13
CA TYR A 288 10.78 -24.17 -8.21
C TYR A 288 10.30 -23.21 -7.14
N LEU A 289 9.00 -23.06 -7.04
CA LEU A 289 8.33 -22.23 -6.06
C LEU A 289 7.62 -23.09 -5.03
N THR A 290 7.72 -22.69 -3.76
CA THR A 290 6.94 -23.23 -2.65
C THR A 290 6.21 -22.09 -1.97
N ASN A 291 4.91 -22.25 -1.72
CA ASN A 291 4.10 -21.19 -1.13
C ASN A 291 4.22 -19.83 -1.87
N GLY A 292 4.32 -19.89 -3.19
CA GLY A 292 4.34 -18.73 -4.07
C GLY A 292 5.68 -18.02 -4.20
N HIS A 293 6.77 -18.50 -3.62
CA HIS A 293 8.11 -17.92 -3.79
C HIS A 293 9.17 -18.98 -4.10
N THR A 294 10.30 -18.56 -4.69
CA THR A 294 11.43 -19.45 -5.01
C THR A 294 11.97 -20.10 -3.75
N ASP A 295 12.04 -21.41 -3.75
CA ASP A 295 12.65 -22.19 -2.66
C ASP A 295 14.11 -22.47 -2.96
N LYS A 296 14.99 -21.57 -2.57
CA LYS A 296 16.46 -21.72 -2.77
C LYS A 296 17.09 -22.84 -1.95
N THR A 297 16.37 -23.44 -1.02
CA THR A 297 16.86 -24.57 -0.25
C THR A 297 16.63 -25.90 -0.97
N MET A 298 15.77 -25.91 -1.98
CA MET A 298 15.44 -27.12 -2.73
C MET A 298 16.55 -27.49 -3.69
N THR A 299 17.11 -28.66 -3.48
CA THR A 299 18.03 -29.34 -4.41
C THR A 299 17.65 -30.81 -4.47
N GLY A 300 17.45 -31.34 -5.68
CA GLY A 300 17.06 -32.73 -5.91
C GLY A 300 15.93 -32.89 -6.92
N SER A 301 15.30 -34.06 -6.88
CA SER A 301 14.19 -34.40 -7.80
C SER A 301 12.86 -33.87 -7.26
N ILE A 302 12.10 -33.18 -8.09
CA ILE A 302 10.72 -32.74 -7.81
C ILE A 302 9.78 -33.16 -8.92
N LYS A 303 8.52 -33.42 -8.55
CA LYS A 303 7.48 -33.71 -9.53
C LYS A 303 6.50 -32.55 -9.65
N ALA A 304 6.39 -31.99 -10.84
CA ALA A 304 5.42 -30.94 -11.14
C ALA A 304 4.73 -31.24 -12.49
N ASN A 305 3.43 -31.04 -12.58
CA ASN A 305 2.65 -31.24 -13.81
C ASN A 305 2.89 -32.60 -14.51
N LYS A 306 2.98 -33.68 -13.72
CA LYS A 306 3.25 -35.06 -14.18
C LYS A 306 4.67 -35.29 -14.74
N THR A 307 5.54 -34.30 -14.66
CA THR A 307 6.94 -34.34 -15.10
C THR A 307 7.86 -34.28 -13.89
N TRP A 308 8.98 -35.01 -13.94
CA TRP A 308 10.06 -34.91 -12.96
C TRP A 308 11.11 -33.91 -13.42
N TYR A 309 11.57 -33.10 -12.51
CA TYR A 309 12.61 -32.11 -12.71
C TYR A 309 13.74 -32.30 -11.71
N TYR A 310 14.95 -31.95 -12.14
CA TYR A 310 16.10 -31.85 -11.26
C TYR A 310 16.36 -30.37 -10.95
N VAL A 311 16.27 -30.03 -9.68
CA VAL A 311 16.38 -28.66 -9.21
C VAL A 311 17.66 -28.50 -8.39
N GLU A 312 18.34 -27.38 -8.56
CA GLU A 312 19.50 -26.97 -7.75
C GLU A 312 19.27 -25.57 -7.22
N ASN A 313 19.27 -25.44 -5.89
CA ASN A 313 19.05 -24.14 -5.22
C ASN A 313 17.78 -23.40 -5.72
N GLY A 314 16.69 -24.12 -5.90
CA GLY A 314 15.42 -23.58 -6.36
C GLY A 314 15.33 -23.32 -7.87
N VAL A 315 16.34 -23.68 -8.66
CA VAL A 315 16.37 -23.46 -10.11
C VAL A 315 16.40 -24.82 -10.81
N VAL A 316 15.61 -25.01 -11.85
CA VAL A 316 15.73 -26.22 -12.68
C VAL A 316 17.09 -26.21 -13.36
N ALA A 317 17.87 -27.22 -13.09
CA ALA A 317 19.25 -27.30 -13.55
C ALA A 317 19.31 -27.51 -15.08
N ASN A 318 19.87 -26.55 -15.81
CA ASN A 318 20.04 -26.65 -17.27
C ASN A 318 21.28 -27.51 -17.58
N LYS A 319 21.20 -28.80 -17.24
CA LYS A 319 22.27 -29.77 -17.52
C LYS A 319 21.71 -31.17 -17.73
N ASP A 320 22.50 -31.99 -18.39
CA ASP A 320 22.29 -33.41 -18.55
C ASP A 320 22.91 -34.14 -17.37
N THR A 321 22.16 -35.01 -16.71
CA THR A 321 22.64 -35.71 -15.52
C THR A 321 21.78 -36.93 -15.20
N LEU A 322 22.13 -37.65 -14.13
CA LEU A 322 21.27 -38.65 -13.53
C LEU A 322 20.64 -38.12 -12.24
N MET A 323 19.39 -38.46 -12.00
CA MET A 323 18.73 -38.19 -10.72
C MET A 323 18.12 -39.47 -10.16
N GLN A 324 18.13 -39.57 -8.83
CA GLN A 324 17.50 -40.67 -8.12
C GLN A 324 16.07 -40.29 -7.70
N ILE A 325 15.14 -41.20 -7.96
CA ILE A 325 13.78 -41.14 -7.46
C ILE A 325 13.49 -42.51 -6.85
N ASP A 326 13.18 -42.53 -5.57
CA ASP A 326 13.13 -43.76 -4.78
C ASP A 326 14.45 -44.53 -4.95
N ASP A 327 14.41 -45.83 -5.32
CA ASP A 327 15.60 -46.65 -5.51
C ASP A 327 16.07 -46.74 -6.97
N GLN A 328 15.47 -45.96 -7.89
CA GLN A 328 15.74 -45.99 -9.32
C GLN A 328 16.41 -44.71 -9.79
N TRP A 329 17.39 -44.84 -10.72
CA TRP A 329 18.07 -43.70 -11.36
C TRP A 329 17.53 -43.45 -12.76
N TYR A 330 17.33 -42.18 -13.05
CA TYR A 330 16.73 -41.69 -14.30
C TYR A 330 17.62 -40.65 -14.98
N TYR A 331 17.61 -40.68 -16.31
CA TYR A 331 18.27 -39.65 -17.11
C TYR A 331 17.46 -38.35 -17.13
N VAL A 332 18.18 -37.27 -17.00
CA VAL A 332 17.67 -35.91 -17.03
C VAL A 332 18.35 -35.18 -18.18
N HIS A 333 17.55 -34.63 -19.09
CA HIS A 333 17.98 -33.74 -20.15
C HIS A 333 17.55 -32.32 -19.87
N GLN A 334 18.50 -31.38 -19.79
CA GLN A 334 18.22 -29.96 -19.49
C GLN A 334 17.26 -29.81 -18.30
N GLY A 335 17.53 -30.53 -17.22
CA GLY A 335 16.76 -30.47 -15.98
C GLY A 335 15.42 -31.20 -15.98
N LYS A 336 15.01 -31.87 -17.06
CA LYS A 336 13.79 -32.67 -17.14
C LYS A 336 14.09 -34.16 -17.34
N MET A 337 13.33 -35.01 -16.67
CA MET A 337 13.40 -36.45 -16.93
C MET A 337 13.06 -36.74 -18.40
N ASP A 338 13.98 -37.39 -19.10
CA ASP A 338 13.79 -37.87 -20.47
C ASP A 338 13.69 -39.40 -20.50
N LYS A 339 12.47 -39.91 -20.73
CA LYS A 339 12.16 -41.34 -20.80
C LYS A 339 12.44 -41.93 -22.18
N SER A 340 12.83 -41.15 -23.17
CA SER A 340 13.13 -41.61 -24.51
C SER A 340 14.62 -41.94 -24.70
N TYR A 341 15.48 -41.44 -23.84
CA TYR A 341 16.92 -41.56 -23.98
C TYR A 341 17.40 -43.00 -23.75
N THR A 342 18.25 -43.48 -24.66
CA THR A 342 19.03 -44.73 -24.53
C THR A 342 20.46 -44.48 -24.95
N GLY A 343 21.41 -44.74 -24.05
CA GLY A 343 22.82 -44.45 -24.32
C GLY A 343 23.66 -44.40 -23.03
N LEU A 344 24.89 -43.93 -23.14
CA LEU A 344 25.80 -43.73 -22.02
C LEU A 344 25.65 -42.33 -21.44
N VAL A 345 25.65 -42.23 -20.14
CA VAL A 345 25.61 -40.97 -19.38
C VAL A 345 26.74 -40.98 -18.37
N GLU A 346 27.58 -39.95 -18.40
CA GLU A 346 28.59 -39.75 -17.37
C GLU A 346 27.97 -39.14 -16.12
N TYR A 347 28.21 -39.73 -14.96
CA TYR A 347 27.78 -39.20 -13.67
C TYR A 347 28.84 -39.47 -12.61
N ASN A 348 29.33 -38.43 -11.94
CA ASN A 348 30.38 -38.50 -10.92
C ASN A 348 31.64 -39.26 -11.39
N GLY A 349 32.05 -39.03 -12.65
CA GLY A 349 33.25 -39.66 -13.24
C GLY A 349 33.09 -41.13 -13.65
N GLN A 350 31.86 -41.63 -13.66
CA GLN A 350 31.53 -43.00 -14.10
C GLN A 350 30.48 -42.97 -15.20
N ASN A 351 30.56 -43.91 -16.14
CA ASN A 351 29.61 -44.08 -17.23
C ASN A 351 28.52 -45.09 -16.84
N TYR A 352 27.27 -44.66 -17.00
CA TYR A 352 26.08 -45.46 -16.76
C TYR A 352 25.32 -45.69 -18.08
N TYR A 353 24.89 -46.93 -18.30
CA TYR A 353 24.04 -47.22 -19.45
C TYR A 353 22.57 -47.00 -19.08
N VAL A 354 21.91 -46.19 -19.88
CA VAL A 354 20.52 -45.83 -19.71
C VAL A 354 19.68 -46.46 -20.83
N VAL A 355 18.55 -47.02 -20.49
CA VAL A 355 17.58 -47.60 -21.43
C VAL A 355 16.20 -47.01 -21.14
N ASN A 356 15.60 -46.37 -22.14
CA ASN A 356 14.29 -45.72 -21.98
C ASN A 356 14.23 -44.80 -20.76
N GLY A 357 15.29 -44.02 -20.56
CA GLY A 357 15.41 -43.03 -19.49
C GLY A 357 15.79 -43.61 -18.12
N MET A 358 15.94 -44.90 -17.97
CA MET A 358 16.33 -45.57 -16.68
C MET A 358 17.73 -46.14 -16.77
N VAL A 359 18.48 -46.02 -15.68
CA VAL A 359 19.79 -46.68 -15.56
C VAL A 359 19.59 -48.18 -15.47
N ASP A 360 20.27 -48.91 -16.37
CA ASP A 360 20.29 -50.38 -16.37
C ASP A 360 21.55 -50.91 -15.65
N PHE A 361 21.44 -51.21 -14.39
CA PHE A 361 22.53 -51.74 -13.56
C PHE A 361 22.94 -53.19 -13.89
N SER A 362 22.18 -53.87 -14.78
CA SER A 362 22.57 -55.21 -15.24
C SER A 362 23.71 -55.19 -16.27
N LYS A 363 23.96 -54.03 -16.88
CA LYS A 363 25.00 -53.86 -17.87
C LYS A 363 26.31 -53.45 -17.21
N THR A 364 27.30 -54.32 -17.31
CA THR A 364 28.68 -54.10 -16.81
C THR A 364 29.69 -54.46 -17.89
N GLY A 365 30.81 -53.75 -17.98
CA GLY A 365 31.87 -53.99 -18.94
C GLY A 365 31.73 -53.17 -20.23
N MET A 366 32.29 -53.60 -21.36
CA MET A 366 32.21 -52.93 -22.66
C MET A 366 30.82 -53.11 -23.24
N ILE A 367 30.18 -51.96 -23.61
CA ILE A 367 28.89 -51.90 -24.26
C ILE A 367 29.11 -51.38 -25.66
N HIS A 368 28.61 -52.11 -26.69
CA HIS A 368 28.59 -51.65 -28.05
C HIS A 368 27.33 -50.77 -28.26
N LEU A 369 27.53 -49.52 -28.65
CA LEU A 369 26.45 -48.62 -28.98
C LEU A 369 26.24 -48.69 -30.50
N ASN A 370 25.06 -49.03 -30.95
CA ASN A 370 24.68 -49.04 -32.37
C ASN A 370 24.42 -47.67 -32.89
#